data_376ef64a79d02f75f009da019138c8ea
#
_entry.id   376ef64a79d02f75f009da019138c8ea
#
_cell.length_a   1.000
_cell.length_b   1.000
_cell.length_c   1.000
_cell.angle_alpha   90.00
_cell.angle_beta   90.00
_cell.angle_gamma   90.00
#
_symmetry.space_group_name_H-M   'P 1'
#
loop_
_entity.id
_entity.type
_entity.pdbx_description
1 polymer ?
#
loop_
_entity_poly.entity_id
_entity_poly.type
_entity_poly.pdbx_seq_one_letter_code
_entity_poly.pdbx_strand_id
1 'polypeptide(L)'
;MIQLRPVEEKDSAFIEAVYRTTREAELNLTDWSEHQKNAFISMQSAAQHTEYKAKFPNARFQVISYNKKNAGRFYWGENETEIRLMEMTVLPEFRGKGIAKEVLQQSIERSNKIQKKLSCHVEASNPIMKFYQRLGFVHIKNNGRHYYMEREPDKSSNTSST
;
A
#
# COMPACT_ATOMS: atom_id res chain seq x y z
N MET A 1 -7.65 -10.81 14.20
CA MET A 1 -6.57 -11.44 13.40
C MET A 1 -6.56 -10.86 12.00
N ILE A 2 -5.38 -10.57 11.51
CA ILE A 2 -5.19 -9.95 10.21
C ILE A 2 -4.66 -10.99 9.23
N GLN A 3 -5.27 -11.07 8.07
CA GLN A 3 -4.84 -11.98 7.01
C GLN A 3 -4.76 -11.22 5.68
N LEU A 4 -3.84 -11.68 4.83
CA LEU A 4 -3.70 -11.17 3.47
C LEU A 4 -4.08 -12.30 2.52
N ARG A 5 -4.98 -12.04 1.61
CA ARG A 5 -5.38 -13.01 0.60
C ARG A 5 -5.36 -12.39 -0.79
N PRO A 6 -5.14 -13.18 -1.85
CA PRO A 6 -5.16 -12.63 -3.20
C PRO A 6 -6.51 -11.99 -3.53
N VAL A 7 -6.46 -10.90 -4.30
CA VAL A 7 -7.67 -10.29 -4.85
C VAL A 7 -8.26 -11.25 -5.89
N GLU A 8 -9.56 -11.43 -5.83
CA GLU A 8 -10.30 -12.24 -6.79
C GLU A 8 -11.27 -11.36 -7.58
N GLU A 9 -11.80 -11.87 -8.67
CA GLU A 9 -12.72 -11.11 -9.50
C GLU A 9 -13.94 -10.62 -8.71
N LYS A 10 -14.42 -11.41 -7.76
CA LYS A 10 -15.55 -11.02 -6.90
C LYS A 10 -15.24 -9.82 -6.01
N ASP A 11 -13.98 -9.45 -5.88
CA ASP A 11 -13.56 -8.33 -5.02
C ASP A 11 -13.56 -6.99 -5.74
N SER A 12 -13.90 -6.94 -7.03
CA SER A 12 -13.82 -5.70 -7.83
C SER A 12 -14.53 -4.52 -7.17
N ALA A 13 -15.77 -4.72 -6.73
CA ALA A 13 -16.53 -3.64 -6.10
C ALA A 13 -15.87 -3.17 -4.80
N PHE A 14 -15.34 -4.10 -4.02
CA PHE A 14 -14.64 -3.77 -2.79
C PHE A 14 -13.36 -2.96 -3.07
N ILE A 15 -12.57 -3.40 -4.03
CA ILE A 15 -11.32 -2.71 -4.40
C ILE A 15 -11.61 -1.28 -4.90
N GLU A 16 -12.66 -1.12 -5.71
CA GLU A 16 -13.06 0.22 -6.16
C GLU A 16 -13.52 1.09 -5.01
N ALA A 17 -14.27 0.53 -4.05
CA ALA A 17 -14.70 1.26 -2.87
C ALA A 17 -13.49 1.71 -2.03
N VAL A 18 -12.49 0.85 -1.87
CA VAL A 18 -11.26 1.21 -1.15
C VAL A 18 -10.53 2.32 -1.89
N TYR A 19 -10.38 2.19 -3.20
CA TYR A 19 -9.72 3.22 -4.00
C TYR A 19 -10.44 4.56 -3.89
N ARG A 20 -11.78 4.53 -3.93
CA ARG A 20 -12.59 5.74 -3.82
C ARG A 20 -12.31 6.51 -2.52
N THR A 21 -12.06 5.82 -1.41
CA THR A 21 -11.74 6.51 -0.15
C THR A 21 -10.49 7.36 -0.27
N THR A 22 -9.54 6.97 -1.12
CA THR A 22 -8.31 7.72 -1.33
C THR A 22 -8.52 8.96 -2.22
N ARG A 23 -9.66 9.03 -2.92
CA ARG A 23 -9.99 10.13 -3.84
C ARG A 23 -11.17 10.97 -3.37
N GLU A 24 -11.74 10.65 -2.22
CA GLU A 24 -12.98 11.28 -1.76
C GLU A 24 -12.87 12.80 -1.67
N ALA A 25 -11.76 13.32 -1.15
CA ALA A 25 -11.54 14.75 -1.04
C ALA A 25 -11.57 15.44 -2.41
N GLU A 26 -10.93 14.84 -3.40
CA GLU A 26 -10.91 15.36 -4.77
C GLU A 26 -12.30 15.32 -5.40
N LEU A 27 -13.00 14.20 -5.22
CA LEU A 27 -14.33 14.02 -5.78
C LEU A 27 -15.33 15.01 -5.18
N ASN A 28 -15.18 15.34 -3.90
CA ASN A 28 -16.05 16.29 -3.22
C ASN A 28 -15.88 17.73 -3.73
N LEU A 29 -14.79 18.02 -4.43
CA LEU A 29 -14.57 19.33 -5.05
C LEU A 29 -15.28 19.45 -6.40
N THR A 30 -15.80 18.35 -6.94
CA THR A 30 -16.51 18.35 -8.22
C THR A 30 -18.00 18.45 -8.01
N ASP A 31 -18.71 18.85 -9.06
CA ASP A 31 -20.18 18.84 -9.10
C ASP A 31 -20.69 17.60 -9.84
N TRP A 32 -19.85 16.59 -9.97
CA TRP A 32 -20.22 15.35 -10.67
C TRP A 32 -21.31 14.58 -9.92
N SER A 33 -22.14 13.91 -10.71
CA SER A 33 -23.13 12.98 -10.15
C SER A 33 -22.40 11.75 -9.59
N GLU A 34 -23.11 10.97 -8.78
CA GLU A 34 -22.56 9.71 -8.28
C GLU A 34 -22.19 8.76 -9.42
N HIS A 35 -23.00 8.75 -10.47
CA HIS A 35 -22.70 7.93 -11.65
C HIS A 35 -21.36 8.33 -12.28
N GLN A 36 -21.14 9.64 -12.43
CA GLN A 36 -19.88 10.15 -13.00
C GLN A 36 -18.69 9.84 -12.09
N LYS A 37 -18.85 9.99 -10.78
CA LYS A 37 -17.80 9.68 -9.82
C LYS A 37 -17.44 8.20 -9.88
N ASN A 38 -18.43 7.32 -9.90
CA ASN A 38 -18.19 5.88 -9.97
C ASN A 38 -17.50 5.47 -11.27
N ALA A 39 -17.89 6.07 -12.40
CA ALA A 39 -17.24 5.79 -13.67
C ALA A 39 -15.77 6.22 -13.66
N PHE A 40 -15.48 7.36 -13.08
CA PHE A 40 -14.12 7.86 -12.94
C PHE A 40 -13.27 6.93 -12.07
N ILE A 41 -13.80 6.52 -10.92
CA ILE A 41 -13.12 5.60 -10.00
C ILE A 41 -12.83 4.26 -10.66
N SER A 42 -13.82 3.71 -11.36
CA SER A 42 -13.65 2.43 -12.05
C SER A 42 -12.54 2.50 -13.09
N MET A 43 -12.51 3.57 -13.88
CA MET A 43 -11.48 3.79 -14.89
C MET A 43 -10.10 3.96 -14.27
N GLN A 44 -9.98 4.79 -13.25
CA GLN A 44 -8.70 5.06 -12.58
C GLN A 44 -8.15 3.83 -11.87
N SER A 45 -9.02 3.07 -11.21
CA SER A 45 -8.62 1.86 -10.51
C SER A 45 -8.07 0.82 -11.49
N ALA A 46 -8.73 0.65 -12.64
CA ALA A 46 -8.27 -0.27 -13.68
C ALA A 46 -6.92 0.18 -14.27
N ALA A 47 -6.76 1.47 -14.52
CA ALA A 47 -5.52 2.03 -15.04
C ALA A 47 -4.35 1.82 -14.05
N GLN A 48 -4.60 2.04 -12.77
CA GLN A 48 -3.60 1.84 -11.72
C GLN A 48 -3.15 0.37 -11.66
N HIS A 49 -4.11 -0.54 -11.73
CA HIS A 49 -3.82 -1.97 -11.72
C HIS A 49 -2.92 -2.37 -12.91
N THR A 50 -3.26 -1.88 -14.09
CA THR A 50 -2.49 -2.15 -15.30
C THR A 50 -1.06 -1.60 -15.18
N GLU A 51 -0.91 -0.39 -14.67
CA GLU A 51 0.39 0.24 -14.48
C GLU A 51 1.25 -0.53 -13.49
N TYR A 52 0.67 -0.96 -12.38
CA TYR A 52 1.42 -1.72 -11.37
C TYR A 52 1.89 -3.05 -11.94
N LYS A 53 1.05 -3.76 -12.70
CA LYS A 53 1.44 -5.02 -13.33
C LYS A 53 2.56 -4.83 -14.36
N ALA A 54 2.55 -3.71 -15.07
CA ALA A 54 3.60 -3.43 -16.05
C ALA A 54 4.95 -3.17 -15.37
N LYS A 55 4.95 -2.42 -14.26
CA LYS A 55 6.18 -2.10 -13.53
C LYS A 55 6.72 -3.28 -12.75
N PHE A 56 5.84 -4.08 -12.18
CA PHE A 56 6.20 -5.24 -11.36
C PHE A 56 5.38 -6.43 -11.81
N PRO A 57 5.89 -7.21 -12.80
CA PRO A 57 5.14 -8.38 -13.31
C PRO A 57 4.76 -9.39 -12.23
N ASN A 58 5.54 -9.41 -11.13
CA ASN A 58 5.28 -10.32 -10.01
C ASN A 58 4.47 -9.63 -8.89
N ALA A 59 3.85 -8.50 -9.20
CA ALA A 59 3.08 -7.76 -8.19
C ALA A 59 1.99 -8.63 -7.58
N ARG A 60 1.85 -8.48 -6.27
CA ARG A 60 0.81 -9.18 -5.51
C ARG A 60 -0.26 -8.19 -5.11
N PHE A 61 -1.48 -8.48 -5.51
CA PHE A 61 -2.65 -7.67 -5.21
C PHE A 61 -3.45 -8.42 -4.16
N GLN A 62 -3.50 -7.88 -2.95
CA GLN A 62 -4.07 -8.59 -1.81
C GLN A 62 -5.16 -7.78 -1.13
N VAL A 63 -6.17 -8.50 -0.63
CA VAL A 63 -7.16 -7.94 0.27
C VAL A 63 -6.66 -8.14 1.69
N ILE A 64 -6.74 -7.09 2.50
CA ILE A 64 -6.47 -7.18 3.93
C ILE A 64 -7.77 -7.55 4.60
N SER A 65 -7.79 -8.67 5.32
CA SER A 65 -8.96 -9.03 6.11
C SER A 65 -8.65 -8.90 7.60
N TYR A 66 -9.66 -8.44 8.35
CA TYR A 66 -9.56 -8.28 9.79
C TYR A 66 -10.75 -9.00 10.41
N ASN A 67 -10.46 -10.03 11.20
CA ASN A 67 -11.50 -10.86 11.81
C ASN A 67 -12.53 -11.32 10.76
N LYS A 68 -12.02 -11.81 9.62
CA LYS A 68 -12.80 -12.34 8.49
C LYS A 68 -13.61 -11.30 7.71
N LYS A 69 -13.39 -10.01 7.96
CA LYS A 69 -14.04 -8.92 7.21
C LYS A 69 -13.03 -8.23 6.32
N ASN A 70 -13.45 -7.86 5.12
CA ASN A 70 -12.58 -7.13 4.20
C ASN A 70 -12.34 -5.72 4.75
N ALA A 71 -11.10 -5.39 5.05
CA ALA A 71 -10.74 -4.14 5.72
C ALA A 71 -9.93 -3.18 4.85
N GLY A 72 -9.29 -3.67 3.80
CA GLY A 72 -8.44 -2.82 2.97
C GLY A 72 -7.75 -3.59 1.86
N ARG A 73 -6.77 -2.95 1.25
CA ARG A 73 -5.98 -3.58 0.21
C ARG A 73 -4.49 -3.33 0.44
N PHE A 74 -3.68 -4.25 -0.03
CA PHE A 74 -2.24 -4.14 0.06
C PHE A 74 -1.62 -4.68 -1.22
N TYR A 75 -0.96 -3.80 -1.98
CA TYR A 75 -0.32 -4.13 -3.25
C TYR A 75 1.17 -3.96 -3.11
N TRP A 76 1.94 -4.96 -3.49
CA TRP A 76 3.38 -4.89 -3.42
C TRP A 76 4.03 -5.75 -4.49
N GLY A 77 5.28 -5.45 -4.79
CA GLY A 77 6.04 -6.20 -5.77
C GLY A 77 7.49 -6.31 -5.35
N GLU A 78 8.20 -7.21 -5.99
CA GLU A 78 9.58 -7.50 -5.68
C GLU A 78 10.38 -7.59 -6.97
N ASN A 79 11.60 -7.06 -6.93
CA ASN A 79 12.56 -7.30 -7.99
C ASN A 79 13.88 -7.74 -7.35
N GLU A 80 14.99 -7.70 -8.09
CA GLU A 80 16.27 -8.17 -7.58
C GLU A 80 16.82 -7.35 -6.41
N THR A 81 16.47 -6.07 -6.33
CA THR A 81 17.07 -5.14 -5.36
C THR A 81 16.13 -4.68 -4.27
N GLU A 82 14.82 -4.74 -4.48
CA GLU A 82 13.89 -4.12 -3.54
C GLU A 82 12.53 -4.80 -3.49
N ILE A 83 11.84 -4.54 -2.39
CA ILE A 83 10.42 -4.80 -2.25
C ILE A 83 9.73 -3.45 -2.34
N ARG A 84 8.89 -3.24 -3.34
CA ARG A 84 8.14 -2.00 -3.53
C ARG A 84 6.76 -2.14 -2.91
N LEU A 85 6.48 -1.30 -1.92
CA LEU A 85 5.13 -1.18 -1.36
C LEU A 85 4.39 -0.20 -2.26
N MET A 86 3.45 -0.72 -3.05
CA MET A 86 2.77 0.08 -4.07
C MET A 86 1.53 0.79 -3.55
N GLU A 87 0.75 0.09 -2.73
CA GLU A 87 -0.49 0.64 -2.23
C GLU A 87 -0.85 -0.06 -0.92
N MET A 88 -1.21 0.73 0.09
CA MET A 88 -1.75 0.19 1.34
C MET A 88 -2.85 1.12 1.81
N THR A 89 -4.07 0.65 1.80
CA THR A 89 -5.22 1.44 2.21
C THR A 89 -6.08 0.62 3.14
N VAL A 90 -6.40 1.18 4.29
CA VAL A 90 -7.33 0.59 5.26
C VAL A 90 -8.58 1.45 5.26
N LEU A 91 -9.75 0.82 5.15
CA LEU A 91 -11.01 1.55 5.17
C LEU A 91 -11.16 2.33 6.48
N PRO A 92 -11.81 3.50 6.45
CA PRO A 92 -11.93 4.35 7.64
C PRO A 92 -12.47 3.63 8.87
N GLU A 93 -13.48 2.77 8.70
CA GLU A 93 -14.09 2.06 9.82
C GLU A 93 -13.19 1.03 10.49
N PHE A 94 -12.08 0.68 9.84
CA PHE A 94 -11.11 -0.27 10.40
C PHE A 94 -9.82 0.40 10.88
N ARG A 95 -9.74 1.72 10.80
CA ARG A 95 -8.54 2.45 11.26
C ARG A 95 -8.44 2.44 12.77
N GLY A 96 -7.22 2.62 13.27
CA GLY A 96 -6.98 2.66 14.71
C GLY A 96 -6.95 1.29 15.38
N LYS A 97 -6.87 0.21 14.61
CA LYS A 97 -6.84 -1.16 15.11
C LYS A 97 -5.48 -1.84 14.91
N GLY A 98 -4.47 -1.08 14.47
CA GLY A 98 -3.12 -1.62 14.26
C GLY A 98 -2.95 -2.42 12.98
N ILE A 99 -3.89 -2.36 12.05
CA ILE A 99 -3.84 -3.15 10.82
C ILE A 99 -2.65 -2.75 9.94
N ALA A 100 -2.50 -1.46 9.66
CA ALA A 100 -1.39 -0.97 8.84
C ALA A 100 -0.05 -1.32 9.46
N LYS A 101 0.06 -1.16 10.77
CA LYS A 101 1.30 -1.48 11.49
C LYS A 101 1.64 -2.95 11.33
N GLU A 102 0.67 -3.83 11.49
CA GLU A 102 0.89 -5.28 11.35
C GLU A 102 1.31 -5.67 9.94
N VAL A 103 0.65 -5.11 8.93
CA VAL A 103 1.00 -5.38 7.53
C VAL A 103 2.42 -4.90 7.23
N LEU A 104 2.78 -3.72 7.70
CA LEU A 104 4.12 -3.19 7.51
C LEU A 104 5.17 -3.98 8.27
N GLN A 105 4.86 -4.45 9.48
CA GLN A 105 5.78 -5.31 10.23
C GLN A 105 6.06 -6.60 9.48
N GLN A 106 5.05 -7.21 8.86
CA GLN A 106 5.26 -8.40 8.04
C GLN A 106 6.18 -8.11 6.86
N SER A 107 6.01 -6.94 6.24
CA SER A 107 6.87 -6.52 5.13
C SER A 107 8.31 -6.28 5.58
N ILE A 108 8.49 -5.70 6.76
CA ILE A 108 9.81 -5.48 7.36
C ILE A 108 10.49 -6.81 7.65
N GLU A 109 9.75 -7.75 8.20
CA GLU A 109 10.28 -9.10 8.47
C GLU A 109 10.77 -9.77 7.21
N ARG A 110 9.97 -9.66 6.12
CA ARG A 110 10.38 -10.21 4.84
C ARG A 110 11.63 -9.52 4.31
N SER A 111 11.66 -8.19 4.38
CA SER A 111 12.82 -7.39 3.97
C SER A 111 14.09 -7.84 4.69
N ASN A 112 13.99 -8.04 5.99
CA ASN A 112 15.12 -8.49 6.80
C ASN A 112 15.56 -9.90 6.42
N LYS A 113 14.58 -10.78 6.20
CA LYS A 113 14.86 -12.18 5.86
C LYS A 113 15.59 -12.33 4.54
N ILE A 114 15.14 -11.61 3.51
CA ILE A 114 15.72 -11.73 2.17
C ILE A 114 16.76 -10.66 1.87
N GLN A 115 17.01 -9.76 2.82
CA GLN A 115 18.01 -8.69 2.73
C GLN A 115 17.83 -7.81 1.50
N LYS A 116 16.58 -7.37 1.29
CA LYS A 116 16.22 -6.39 0.26
C LYS A 116 15.57 -5.20 0.92
N LYS A 117 15.86 -4.00 0.45
CA LYS A 117 15.25 -2.79 1.00
C LYS A 117 13.76 -2.73 0.67
N LEU A 118 13.01 -2.02 1.50
CA LEU A 118 11.63 -1.64 1.22
C LEU A 118 11.63 -0.25 0.59
N SER A 119 10.73 -0.01 -0.34
CA SER A 119 10.56 1.32 -0.94
C SER A 119 9.09 1.62 -1.11
N CYS A 120 8.74 2.90 -1.07
CA CYS A 120 7.36 3.34 -1.28
C CYS A 120 7.33 4.82 -1.68
N HIS A 121 6.20 5.22 -2.26
CA HIS A 121 5.89 6.61 -2.52
C HIS A 121 4.72 7.02 -1.64
N VAL A 122 4.85 8.14 -0.95
CA VAL A 122 3.81 8.66 -0.05
C VAL A 122 3.43 10.05 -0.51
N GLU A 123 2.12 10.32 -0.61
CA GLU A 123 1.67 11.67 -0.95
C GLU A 123 2.14 12.66 0.10
N ALA A 124 2.64 13.82 -0.36
CA ALA A 124 3.22 14.83 0.51
C ALA A 124 2.25 15.32 1.59
N SER A 125 0.96 15.35 1.28
CA SER A 125 -0.08 15.80 2.21
C SER A 125 -0.51 14.73 3.21
N ASN A 126 -0.04 13.49 3.04
CA ASN A 126 -0.46 12.37 3.86
C ASN A 126 0.32 12.33 5.17
N PRO A 127 -0.35 12.42 6.34
CA PRO A 127 0.36 12.42 7.63
C PRO A 127 1.02 11.08 7.97
N ILE A 128 0.76 10.04 7.17
CA ILE A 128 1.33 8.71 7.40
C ILE A 128 2.85 8.68 7.28
N MET A 129 3.46 9.71 6.70
CA MET A 129 4.92 9.78 6.55
C MET A 129 5.64 9.65 7.89
N LYS A 130 5.12 10.29 8.94
CA LYS A 130 5.72 10.17 10.28
C LYS A 130 5.66 8.74 10.80
N PHE A 131 4.58 8.04 10.49
CA PHE A 131 4.42 6.64 10.87
C PHE A 131 5.49 5.77 10.20
N TYR A 132 5.71 5.97 8.90
CA TYR A 132 6.77 5.27 8.18
C TYR A 132 8.15 5.58 8.76
N GLN A 133 8.40 6.84 9.09
CA GLN A 133 9.67 7.24 9.68
C GLN A 133 9.93 6.54 11.02
N ARG A 134 8.90 6.40 11.84
CA ARG A 134 9.02 5.67 13.12
C ARG A 134 9.35 4.19 12.91
N LEU A 135 8.99 3.62 11.76
CA LEU A 135 9.32 2.24 11.43
C LEU A 135 10.69 2.09 10.75
N GLY A 136 11.43 3.19 10.61
CA GLY A 136 12.77 3.16 10.07
C GLY A 136 12.89 3.55 8.60
N PHE A 137 11.81 3.99 7.97
CA PHE A 137 11.88 4.52 6.61
C PHE A 137 12.53 5.90 6.60
N VAL A 138 13.35 6.14 5.60
CA VAL A 138 14.06 7.39 5.41
C VAL A 138 13.56 8.08 4.16
N HIS A 139 13.34 9.39 4.24
CA HIS A 139 12.97 10.20 3.09
C HIS A 139 14.20 10.36 2.19
N ILE A 140 14.09 9.92 0.94
CA ILE A 140 15.18 9.99 -0.03
C ILE A 140 15.05 11.22 -0.91
N LYS A 141 13.85 11.43 -1.47
CA LYS A 141 13.61 12.57 -2.37
C LYS A 141 12.12 12.85 -2.45
N ASN A 142 11.76 14.02 -2.97
CA ASN A 142 10.38 14.32 -3.28
C ASN A 142 10.30 14.95 -4.68
N ASN A 143 9.12 14.81 -5.29
CA ASN A 143 8.85 15.41 -6.59
C ASN A 143 7.76 16.49 -6.50
N GLY A 144 7.52 17.02 -5.30
CA GLY A 144 6.50 18.03 -5.05
C GLY A 144 5.15 17.45 -4.64
N ARG A 145 4.80 16.28 -5.14
CA ARG A 145 3.51 15.62 -4.83
C ARG A 145 3.69 14.37 -3.99
N HIS A 146 4.81 13.68 -4.15
CA HIS A 146 5.10 12.43 -3.46
C HIS A 146 6.48 12.46 -2.85
N TYR A 147 6.62 11.85 -1.69
CA TYR A 147 7.90 11.56 -1.07
C TYR A 147 8.27 10.12 -1.37
N TYR A 148 9.46 9.91 -1.90
CA TYR A 148 10.01 8.58 -2.07
C TYR A 148 10.78 8.20 -0.81
N MET A 149 10.45 7.07 -0.23
CA MET A 149 11.04 6.60 1.02
C MET A 149 11.60 5.20 0.87
N GLU A 150 12.67 4.93 1.59
CA GLU A 150 13.31 3.61 1.63
C GLU A 150 13.60 3.20 3.05
N ARG A 151 13.56 1.89 3.29
CA ARG A 151 14.02 1.31 4.54
C ARG A 151 14.97 0.17 4.21
N GLU A 152 16.23 0.33 4.62
CA GLU A 152 17.21 -0.74 4.47
C GLU A 152 16.87 -1.88 5.43
N PRO A 153 17.13 -3.14 5.02
CA PRO A 153 16.91 -4.25 5.93
C PRO A 153 17.87 -4.18 7.12
N ASP A 154 17.42 -4.67 8.26
CA ASP A 154 18.29 -4.80 9.41
C ASP A 154 19.34 -5.87 9.09
N LYS A 155 20.54 -5.70 9.60
CA LYS A 155 21.60 -6.70 9.40
C LYS A 155 21.17 -8.01 10.02
N SER A 156 21.47 -9.09 9.31
CA SER A 156 21.16 -10.41 9.83
C SER A 156 21.87 -10.63 11.16
N SER A 157 21.13 -11.14 12.15
CA SER A 157 21.71 -11.45 13.45
C SER A 157 22.79 -12.54 13.36
N ASN A 158 22.77 -13.34 12.29
CA ASN A 158 23.75 -14.38 12.10
C ASN A 158 25.15 -13.82 11.81
N THR A 159 25.23 -12.60 11.30
CA THR A 159 26.52 -11.98 11.05
C THR A 159 27.25 -11.61 12.32
N SER A 160 26.51 -11.37 13.39
CA SER A 160 27.09 -10.98 14.68
C SER A 160 27.68 -12.18 15.43
N SER A 161 27.33 -13.39 15.05
CA SER A 161 27.80 -14.58 15.71
C SER A 161 29.15 -15.07 15.18
N THR A 162 29.63 -14.43 14.15
CA THR A 162 30.93 -14.77 13.59
C THR A 162 32.02 -13.77 14.05
#